data_7462e722c522229630ea8ea486644ea1
#
_entry.id   7462e722c522229630ea8ea486644ea1
#
_cell.length_a   1.000
_cell.length_b   1.000
_cell.length_c   1.000
_cell.angle_alpha   90.00
_cell.angle_beta   90.00
_cell.angle_gamma   90.00
#
_symmetry.space_group_name_H-M   'P 1'
#
loop_
_entity.id
_entity.type
_entity.pdbx_description
1 polymer ?
#
loop_
_entity_poly.entity_id
_entity_poly.type
_entity_poly.pdbx_seq_one_letter_code
_entity_poly.pdbx_strand_id
1 'polypeptide(L)'
;MNRNLFIVSILWLFIATTGWSQKLELAPTPLAGGFSAERLKVLDTRLNEWVEKGWMQGGTALIARNGKIVYYKAVGYNDMEAKVVMKKNDIFRIASQTKAITSVAIMVLFEEGKLLLDDPVSKYLPAFRKQQVIATFNETDTTYTTIPAKSEITIRQLLTHTSGLGYAQIGSKEANAIYAKANLTAGIGVVGDDLLSAMNRLGKLPLMHQPGERWTYGLNSDLLGCLVEQISGKTLDQFFKEKIFEPLGMNDTHFHLPAAKATRLVKLYRELPGGKLEKSSGNMLNGRTITPDYPLEGSTYYSGGAGLSSTIEDYAIFLQMLLNGGIYNGKRVLGRNTVDMMITNQIGELPYGNQDKFGLGFSLITDKSQGRTPANTGTFAWGGAFATSYWVDPNEKMVYLFFRQLQNTTKGEMVEKFRAMVYQAIQD
;
A
#
# COMPACT_ATOMS: atom_id res chain seq x y z
N MET A 1 56.27 19.14 55.39
CA MET A 1 55.05 18.30 55.25
C MET A 1 54.33 18.73 53.96
N ASN A 2 54.66 18.09 52.85
CA ASN A 2 54.06 18.39 51.55
C ASN A 2 52.86 17.43 51.30
N ARG A 3 51.66 17.99 51.23
CA ARG A 3 50.46 17.24 50.83
C ARG A 3 50.24 17.38 49.33
N ASN A 4 50.53 16.32 48.59
CA ASN A 4 50.22 16.22 47.18
C ASN A 4 48.71 15.92 47.05
N LEU A 5 47.93 16.84 46.43
CA LEU A 5 46.59 16.63 45.99
C LEU A 5 46.62 15.94 44.60
N PHE A 6 46.17 14.68 44.54
CA PHE A 6 45.87 14.02 43.28
C PHE A 6 44.48 14.45 42.82
N ILE A 7 44.42 15.21 41.72
CA ILE A 7 43.18 15.52 41.03
C ILE A 7 42.94 14.37 40.04
N VAL A 8 41.96 13.48 40.33
CA VAL A 8 41.46 12.45 39.40
C VAL A 8 40.45 13.10 38.50
N SER A 9 40.84 13.43 37.27
CA SER A 9 39.93 13.88 36.22
C SER A 9 39.15 12.66 35.66
N ILE A 10 37.88 12.53 36.05
CA ILE A 10 36.96 11.54 35.44
C ILE A 10 36.51 12.10 34.10
N LEU A 11 37.07 11.56 33.03
CA LEU A 11 36.64 11.83 31.66
C LEU A 11 35.33 11.05 31.42
N TRP A 12 34.19 11.75 31.45
CA TRP A 12 32.90 11.17 30.99
C TRP A 12 32.96 11.05 29.48
N LEU A 13 33.21 9.84 28.97
CA LEU A 13 32.96 9.51 27.57
C LEU A 13 31.43 9.51 27.36
N PHE A 14 30.90 10.61 26.85
CA PHE A 14 29.59 10.63 26.22
C PHE A 14 29.67 9.76 24.95
N ILE A 15 29.36 8.47 25.07
CA ILE A 15 29.00 7.66 23.91
C ILE A 15 27.64 8.20 23.45
N ALA A 16 27.70 9.19 22.55
CA ALA A 16 26.51 9.55 21.77
C ALA A 16 26.12 8.31 20.97
N THR A 17 25.18 7.51 21.48
CA THR A 17 24.44 6.56 20.66
C THR A 17 23.64 7.41 19.67
N THR A 18 24.29 7.75 18.56
CA THR A 18 23.60 8.27 17.39
C THR A 18 22.60 7.18 17.00
N GLY A 19 21.35 7.36 17.40
CA GLY A 19 20.25 6.57 16.87
C GLY A 19 20.30 6.75 15.35
N TRP A 20 20.80 5.75 14.66
CA TRP A 20 20.98 5.77 13.22
C TRP A 20 19.59 5.74 12.59
N SER A 21 19.12 6.90 12.19
CA SER A 21 18.00 7.02 11.27
C SER A 21 18.52 6.53 9.91
N GLN A 22 18.28 5.25 9.61
CA GLN A 22 18.82 4.62 8.41
C GLN A 22 18.15 5.21 7.17
N LYS A 23 18.89 6.00 6.42
CA LYS A 23 18.58 6.34 5.03
C LYS A 23 18.91 5.13 4.16
N LEU A 24 18.10 4.88 3.12
CA LEU A 24 18.42 3.89 2.10
C LEU A 24 19.65 4.35 1.29
N GLU A 25 20.69 3.53 1.27
CA GLU A 25 21.92 3.77 0.54
C GLU A 25 22.32 2.53 -0.26
N LEU A 26 22.92 2.72 -1.42
CA LEU A 26 23.45 1.60 -2.20
C LEU A 26 24.54 0.87 -1.39
N ALA A 27 24.39 -0.43 -1.25
CA ALA A 27 25.44 -1.26 -0.69
C ALA A 27 26.66 -1.24 -1.63
N PRO A 28 27.91 -1.13 -1.12
CA PRO A 28 29.09 -1.21 -1.97
C PRO A 28 29.21 -2.56 -2.68
N THR A 29 28.76 -3.61 -2.05
CA THR A 29 28.57 -4.96 -2.63
C THR A 29 27.33 -5.61 -2.02
N PRO A 30 26.69 -6.59 -2.69
CA PRO A 30 25.59 -7.34 -2.08
C PRO A 30 25.97 -7.99 -0.74
N LEU A 31 27.18 -8.48 -0.59
CA LEU A 31 27.69 -9.08 0.65
C LEU A 31 27.69 -8.10 1.83
N ALA A 32 27.91 -6.81 1.58
CA ALA A 32 27.85 -5.79 2.63
C ALA A 32 26.44 -5.61 3.22
N GLY A 33 25.41 -6.16 2.57
CA GLY A 33 24.04 -6.26 3.09
C GLY A 33 23.61 -7.70 3.43
N GLY A 34 24.56 -8.65 3.49
CA GLY A 34 24.28 -10.05 3.82
C GLY A 34 23.72 -10.87 2.68
N PHE A 35 23.98 -10.49 1.40
CA PHE A 35 23.47 -11.19 0.22
C PHE A 35 24.58 -11.76 -0.65
N SER A 36 24.33 -12.95 -1.21
CA SER A 36 25.19 -13.57 -2.24
C SER A 36 24.97 -12.89 -3.58
N ALA A 37 26.04 -12.31 -4.15
CA ALA A 37 26.02 -11.74 -5.50
C ALA A 37 25.69 -12.79 -6.57
N GLU A 38 26.17 -14.02 -6.39
CA GLU A 38 25.89 -15.14 -7.31
C GLU A 38 24.41 -15.52 -7.31
N ARG A 39 23.80 -15.66 -6.10
CA ARG A 39 22.39 -15.99 -5.97
C ARG A 39 21.48 -14.87 -6.46
N LEU A 40 21.87 -13.61 -6.32
CA LEU A 40 21.14 -12.47 -6.88
C LEU A 40 21.14 -12.48 -8.43
N LYS A 41 22.11 -13.11 -9.09
CA LYS A 41 22.08 -13.30 -10.56
C LYS A 41 20.92 -14.18 -11.01
N VAL A 42 20.40 -15.05 -10.13
CA VAL A 42 19.19 -15.83 -10.42
C VAL A 42 17.98 -14.91 -10.62
N LEU A 43 17.88 -13.83 -9.83
CA LEU A 43 16.85 -12.79 -10.04
C LEU A 43 17.00 -12.11 -11.39
N ASP A 44 18.22 -11.70 -11.76
CA ASP A 44 18.49 -11.09 -13.09
C ASP A 44 18.03 -12.02 -14.21
N THR A 45 18.41 -13.28 -14.14
CA THR A 45 18.06 -14.29 -15.15
C THR A 45 16.54 -14.45 -15.27
N ARG A 46 15.85 -14.61 -14.13
CA ARG A 46 14.40 -14.84 -14.14
C ARG A 46 13.59 -13.61 -14.55
N LEU A 47 14.00 -12.42 -14.13
CA LEU A 47 13.32 -11.19 -14.54
C LEU A 47 13.41 -10.98 -16.06
N ASN A 48 14.59 -11.20 -16.66
CA ASN A 48 14.76 -11.12 -18.12
C ASN A 48 13.98 -12.23 -18.85
N GLU A 49 14.03 -13.48 -18.35
CA GLU A 49 13.26 -14.59 -18.89
C GLU A 49 11.75 -14.31 -18.93
N TRP A 50 11.19 -13.68 -17.89
CA TRP A 50 9.78 -13.32 -17.87
C TRP A 50 9.42 -12.24 -18.89
N VAL A 51 10.34 -11.31 -19.19
CA VAL A 51 10.18 -10.35 -20.30
C VAL A 51 10.27 -11.05 -21.64
N GLU A 52 11.27 -11.92 -21.85
CA GLU A 52 11.47 -12.67 -23.09
C GLU A 52 10.29 -13.60 -23.41
N LYS A 53 9.70 -14.22 -22.40
CA LYS A 53 8.49 -15.05 -22.53
C LYS A 53 7.19 -14.25 -22.73
N GLY A 54 7.26 -12.92 -22.67
CA GLY A 54 6.08 -12.06 -22.75
C GLY A 54 5.14 -12.18 -21.55
N TRP A 55 5.63 -12.63 -20.39
CA TRP A 55 4.84 -12.68 -19.16
C TRP A 55 4.66 -11.31 -18.52
N MET A 56 5.58 -10.40 -18.79
CA MET A 56 5.48 -8.98 -18.46
C MET A 56 6.20 -8.14 -19.52
N GLN A 57 5.77 -6.89 -19.73
CA GLN A 57 6.47 -5.96 -20.62
C GLN A 57 7.80 -5.49 -20.03
N GLY A 58 7.88 -5.42 -18.72
CA GLY A 58 9.01 -4.95 -17.94
C GLY A 58 8.61 -4.69 -16.50
N GLY A 59 9.57 -4.24 -15.71
CA GLY A 59 9.33 -3.89 -14.32
C GLY A 59 10.59 -3.43 -13.60
N THR A 60 10.42 -3.06 -12.34
CA THR A 60 11.52 -2.71 -11.45
C THR A 60 11.47 -3.58 -10.19
N ALA A 61 12.64 -3.93 -9.68
CA ALA A 61 12.79 -4.67 -8.44
C ALA A 61 13.83 -3.99 -7.53
N LEU A 62 13.52 -3.89 -6.23
CA LEU A 62 14.39 -3.31 -5.23
C LEU A 62 14.39 -4.19 -3.98
N ILE A 63 15.58 -4.45 -3.43
CA ILE A 63 15.79 -5.15 -2.16
C ILE A 63 16.72 -4.31 -1.31
N ALA A 64 16.29 -3.98 -0.11
CA ALA A 64 17.13 -3.30 0.88
C ALA A 64 17.09 -4.07 2.20
N ARG A 65 18.25 -4.26 2.84
CA ARG A 65 18.39 -4.91 4.14
C ARG A 65 19.32 -4.07 5.02
N ASN A 66 18.95 -3.90 6.28
CA ASN A 66 19.69 -3.04 7.21
C ASN A 66 19.96 -1.62 6.65
N GLY A 67 19.01 -1.03 5.90
CA GLY A 67 19.15 0.27 5.24
C GLY A 67 20.08 0.28 4.01
N LYS A 68 20.60 -0.89 3.59
CA LYS A 68 21.46 -1.01 2.40
C LYS A 68 20.70 -1.62 1.24
N ILE A 69 20.62 -0.91 0.11
CA ILE A 69 20.05 -1.41 -1.15
C ILE A 69 21.06 -2.39 -1.75
N VAL A 70 20.74 -3.68 -1.72
CA VAL A 70 21.58 -4.77 -2.23
C VAL A 70 21.23 -5.16 -3.66
N TYR A 71 20.02 -4.81 -4.09
CA TYR A 71 19.53 -5.08 -5.42
C TYR A 71 18.61 -3.96 -5.90
N TYR A 72 18.86 -3.42 -7.09
CA TYR A 72 18.01 -2.40 -7.70
C TYR A 72 18.12 -2.48 -9.21
N LYS A 73 17.11 -3.05 -9.86
CA LYS A 73 17.11 -3.34 -11.31
C LYS A 73 15.82 -2.83 -11.97
N ALA A 74 15.98 -2.45 -13.22
CA ALA A 74 14.89 -2.25 -14.17
C ALA A 74 15.15 -3.20 -15.36
N VAL A 75 14.10 -3.88 -15.84
CA VAL A 75 14.16 -4.84 -16.94
C VAL A 75 13.02 -4.59 -17.93
N GLY A 76 13.24 -4.92 -19.20
CA GLY A 76 12.22 -4.79 -20.24
C GLY A 76 11.89 -3.35 -20.61
N TYR A 77 10.61 -3.08 -20.85
CA TYR A 77 10.15 -1.84 -21.47
C TYR A 77 9.15 -1.09 -20.59
N ASN A 78 9.25 0.25 -20.58
CA ASN A 78 8.22 1.16 -20.13
C ASN A 78 7.05 1.20 -21.13
N ASP A 79 7.40 1.28 -22.44
CA ASP A 79 6.50 1.18 -23.58
C ASP A 79 7.07 0.18 -24.58
N MET A 80 6.42 -0.98 -24.70
CA MET A 80 6.92 -2.10 -25.52
C MET A 80 6.79 -1.81 -27.01
N GLU A 81 5.68 -1.17 -27.45
CA GLU A 81 5.47 -0.82 -28.86
C GLU A 81 6.46 0.25 -29.32
N ALA A 82 6.66 1.27 -28.51
CA ALA A 82 7.61 2.35 -28.80
C ALA A 82 9.07 1.97 -28.48
N LYS A 83 9.31 0.76 -27.95
CA LYS A 83 10.64 0.26 -27.52
C LYS A 83 11.34 1.18 -26.51
N VAL A 84 10.58 1.87 -25.68
CA VAL A 84 11.13 2.69 -24.59
C VAL A 84 11.55 1.77 -23.45
N VAL A 85 12.85 1.71 -23.18
CA VAL A 85 13.42 0.86 -22.13
C VAL A 85 12.97 1.30 -20.74
N MET A 86 12.67 0.36 -19.85
CA MET A 86 12.33 0.60 -18.45
C MET A 86 13.52 1.24 -17.71
N LYS A 87 13.23 2.27 -16.92
CA LYS A 87 14.22 2.95 -16.08
C LYS A 87 13.88 2.74 -14.60
N LYS A 88 14.91 2.78 -13.74
CA LYS A 88 14.74 2.64 -12.28
C LYS A 88 13.80 3.68 -11.68
N ASN A 89 13.81 4.89 -12.23
CA ASN A 89 13.01 6.02 -11.79
C ASN A 89 11.69 6.19 -12.56
N ASP A 90 11.24 5.18 -13.30
CA ASP A 90 9.92 5.20 -13.92
C ASP A 90 8.82 5.15 -12.86
N ILE A 91 7.68 5.75 -13.16
CA ILE A 91 6.56 5.94 -12.25
C ILE A 91 5.47 4.91 -12.56
N PHE A 92 5.02 4.23 -11.53
CA PHE A 92 4.02 3.17 -11.59
C PHE A 92 2.72 3.59 -10.90
N ARG A 93 1.57 3.23 -11.46
CA ARG A 93 0.29 3.30 -10.74
C ARG A 93 0.32 2.25 -9.65
N ILE A 94 0.33 2.68 -8.40
CA ILE A 94 0.47 1.76 -7.27
C ILE A 94 -0.87 1.23 -6.76
N ALA A 95 -1.98 1.78 -7.25
CA ALA A 95 -3.34 1.36 -6.88
C ALA A 95 -3.48 1.11 -5.38
N SER A 96 -3.88 -0.09 -4.95
CA SER A 96 -4.15 -0.41 -3.55
C SER A 96 -2.98 -0.26 -2.59
N GLN A 97 -1.76 -0.07 -3.06
CA GLN A 97 -0.65 0.30 -2.17
C GLN A 97 -0.83 1.72 -1.58
N THR A 98 -1.69 2.55 -2.18
CA THR A 98 -2.14 3.83 -1.60
C THR A 98 -2.70 3.66 -0.18
N LYS A 99 -3.36 2.52 0.10
CA LYS A 99 -4.00 2.23 1.40
C LYS A 99 -3.03 2.31 2.58
N ALA A 100 -1.80 1.83 2.41
CA ALA A 100 -0.79 1.91 3.46
C ALA A 100 -0.47 3.36 3.84
N ILE A 101 -0.36 4.24 2.83
CA ILE A 101 -0.11 5.67 3.03
C ILE A 101 -1.32 6.35 3.69
N THR A 102 -2.53 5.99 3.27
CA THR A 102 -3.78 6.48 3.90
C THR A 102 -3.89 6.03 5.36
N SER A 103 -3.52 4.78 5.66
CA SER A 103 -3.48 4.28 7.04
C SER A 103 -2.49 5.07 7.90
N VAL A 104 -1.29 5.36 7.38
CA VAL A 104 -0.32 6.23 8.06
C VAL A 104 -0.90 7.64 8.29
N ALA A 105 -1.60 8.21 7.31
CA ALA A 105 -2.23 9.53 7.47
C ALA A 105 -3.27 9.56 8.59
N ILE A 106 -4.10 8.53 8.73
CA ILE A 106 -5.02 8.38 9.87
C ILE A 106 -4.24 8.28 11.18
N MET A 107 -3.14 7.53 11.20
CA MET A 107 -2.34 7.39 12.41
C MET A 107 -1.59 8.67 12.79
N VAL A 108 -1.25 9.54 11.82
CA VAL A 108 -0.76 10.90 12.11
C VAL A 108 -1.83 11.72 12.83
N LEU A 109 -3.09 11.69 12.36
CA LEU A 109 -4.19 12.38 13.03
C LEU A 109 -4.50 11.78 14.42
N PHE A 110 -4.32 10.48 14.59
CA PHE A 110 -4.43 9.80 15.89
C PHE A 110 -3.36 10.31 16.86
N GLU A 111 -2.08 10.40 16.44
CA GLU A 111 -1.00 10.95 17.29
C GLU A 111 -1.17 12.45 17.57
N GLU A 112 -1.81 13.19 16.66
CA GLU A 112 -2.18 14.60 16.90
C GLU A 112 -3.38 14.74 17.84
N GLY A 113 -3.96 13.64 18.36
CA GLY A 113 -5.11 13.65 19.27
C GLY A 113 -6.43 14.08 18.62
N LYS A 114 -6.52 14.07 17.28
CA LYS A 114 -7.70 14.55 16.54
C LYS A 114 -8.78 13.50 16.38
N LEU A 115 -8.45 12.23 16.60
CA LEU A 115 -9.38 11.10 16.56
C LEU A 115 -8.93 9.99 17.50
N LEU A 116 -9.85 9.09 17.83
CA LEU A 116 -9.57 7.78 18.41
C LEU A 116 -9.94 6.69 17.42
N LEU A 117 -9.23 5.56 17.46
CA LEU A 117 -9.48 4.45 16.51
C LEU A 117 -10.87 3.85 16.68
N ASP A 118 -11.41 3.90 17.88
CA ASP A 118 -12.74 3.37 18.20
C ASP A 118 -13.84 4.44 18.16
N ASP A 119 -13.52 5.66 17.70
CA ASP A 119 -14.53 6.68 17.38
C ASP A 119 -15.44 6.15 16.27
N PRO A 120 -16.78 6.36 16.38
CA PRO A 120 -17.69 6.06 15.29
C PRO A 120 -17.44 7.02 14.10
N VAL A 121 -17.47 6.49 12.91
CA VAL A 121 -17.33 7.28 11.66
C VAL A 121 -18.34 8.40 11.59
N SER A 122 -19.56 8.18 12.12
CA SER A 122 -20.65 9.16 12.17
C SER A 122 -20.35 10.43 12.96
N LYS A 123 -19.33 10.40 13.83
CA LYS A 123 -18.82 11.58 14.55
C LYS A 123 -18.29 12.64 13.58
N TYR A 124 -17.68 12.19 12.49
CA TYR A 124 -17.05 13.05 11.49
C TYR A 124 -17.84 13.13 10.17
N LEU A 125 -18.58 12.07 9.83
CA LEU A 125 -19.40 11.94 8.62
C LEU A 125 -20.81 11.46 9.01
N PRO A 126 -21.77 12.38 9.27
CA PRO A 126 -23.11 12.04 9.76
C PRO A 126 -23.89 11.09 8.86
N ALA A 127 -23.57 10.99 7.56
CA ALA A 127 -24.19 10.04 6.64
C ALA A 127 -24.04 8.57 7.06
N PHE A 128 -23.05 8.26 7.92
CA PHE A 128 -22.79 6.91 8.45
C PHE A 128 -23.50 6.61 9.77
N ARG A 129 -24.41 7.49 10.21
CA ARG A 129 -25.23 7.23 11.39
C ARG A 129 -26.38 6.28 11.06
N LYS A 130 -26.69 5.32 11.93
CA LYS A 130 -27.81 4.38 11.81
C LYS A 130 -27.74 3.53 10.53
N GLN A 131 -26.59 2.97 10.24
CA GLN A 131 -26.37 2.10 9.08
C GLN A 131 -27.31 0.91 9.08
N GLN A 132 -27.67 0.46 7.90
CA GLN A 132 -28.41 -0.77 7.65
C GLN A 132 -27.47 -1.85 7.12
N VAL A 133 -27.80 -3.11 7.32
CA VAL A 133 -27.07 -4.27 6.83
C VAL A 133 -28.00 -5.08 5.91
N ILE A 134 -27.49 -5.60 4.80
CA ILE A 134 -28.25 -6.48 3.92
C ILE A 134 -28.72 -7.72 4.69
N ALA A 135 -30.03 -7.99 4.63
CA ALA A 135 -30.63 -9.22 5.13
C ALA A 135 -30.87 -10.24 4.01
N THR A 136 -31.40 -9.78 2.87
CA THR A 136 -31.63 -10.60 1.66
C THR A 136 -31.23 -9.80 0.43
N PHE A 137 -30.77 -10.50 -0.61
CA PHE A 137 -30.48 -9.92 -1.93
C PHE A 137 -31.02 -10.82 -3.04
N ASN A 138 -31.72 -10.25 -3.99
CA ASN A 138 -32.21 -10.93 -5.19
C ASN A 138 -31.28 -10.61 -6.37
N GLU A 139 -30.56 -11.60 -6.88
CA GLU A 139 -29.59 -11.43 -7.98
C GLU A 139 -30.27 -11.06 -9.31
N THR A 140 -31.58 -11.42 -9.51
CA THR A 140 -32.29 -11.22 -10.77
C THR A 140 -32.65 -9.75 -11.00
N ASP A 141 -33.19 -9.08 -9.98
CA ASP A 141 -33.68 -7.70 -10.07
C ASP A 141 -32.89 -6.73 -9.21
N THR A 142 -31.92 -7.26 -8.44
CA THR A 142 -31.07 -6.52 -7.52
C THR A 142 -31.81 -5.78 -6.41
N THR A 143 -33.01 -6.27 -6.05
CA THR A 143 -33.74 -5.82 -4.85
C THR A 143 -33.14 -6.43 -3.61
N TYR A 144 -33.31 -5.76 -2.47
CA TYR A 144 -32.79 -6.24 -1.20
C TYR A 144 -33.65 -5.77 -0.02
N THR A 145 -33.57 -6.51 1.07
CA THR A 145 -34.09 -6.07 2.38
C THR A 145 -32.94 -5.80 3.33
N THR A 146 -33.20 -5.02 4.37
CA THR A 146 -32.17 -4.64 5.34
C THR A 146 -32.66 -4.82 6.77
N ILE A 147 -31.70 -4.97 7.67
CA ILE A 147 -31.88 -4.92 9.12
C ILE A 147 -30.94 -3.84 9.70
N PRO A 148 -31.24 -3.27 10.87
CA PRO A 148 -30.35 -2.32 11.50
C PRO A 148 -28.95 -2.92 11.80
N ALA A 149 -27.91 -2.11 11.62
CA ALA A 149 -26.59 -2.45 12.13
C ALA A 149 -26.62 -2.52 13.67
N LYS A 150 -25.91 -3.52 14.23
CA LYS A 150 -25.82 -3.70 15.70
C LYS A 150 -24.96 -2.65 16.39
N SER A 151 -24.04 -2.04 15.64
CA SER A 151 -23.15 -0.97 16.09
C SER A 151 -22.84 -0.01 14.95
N GLU A 152 -22.39 1.18 15.26
CA GLU A 152 -21.82 2.07 14.26
C GLU A 152 -20.44 1.57 13.83
N ILE A 153 -20.03 1.91 12.58
CA ILE A 153 -18.70 1.61 12.06
C ILE A 153 -17.66 2.48 12.80
N THR A 154 -16.56 1.87 13.24
CA THR A 154 -15.43 2.60 13.84
C THR A 154 -14.30 2.82 12.81
N ILE A 155 -13.41 3.79 13.10
CA ILE A 155 -12.20 4.03 12.29
C ILE A 155 -11.30 2.79 12.27
N ARG A 156 -11.17 2.06 13.39
CA ARG A 156 -10.44 0.78 13.46
C ARG A 156 -11.01 -0.23 12.47
N GLN A 157 -12.31 -0.36 12.38
CA GLN A 157 -12.97 -1.29 11.45
C GLN A 157 -12.76 -0.90 9.98
N LEU A 158 -12.59 0.38 9.67
CA LEU A 158 -12.17 0.81 8.33
C LEU A 158 -10.71 0.42 8.04
N LEU A 159 -9.79 0.68 8.96
CA LEU A 159 -8.37 0.34 8.83
C LEU A 159 -8.14 -1.18 8.69
N THR A 160 -9.02 -1.97 9.29
CA THR A 160 -8.93 -3.45 9.29
C THR A 160 -9.81 -4.12 8.23
N HIS A 161 -10.55 -3.37 7.43
CA HIS A 161 -11.53 -3.92 6.47
C HIS A 161 -12.60 -4.83 7.13
N THR A 162 -13.04 -4.51 8.35
CA THR A 162 -14.10 -5.25 9.06
C THR A 162 -15.40 -4.45 9.22
N SER A 163 -15.52 -3.31 8.52
CA SER A 163 -16.67 -2.40 8.61
C SER A 163 -17.97 -2.93 7.99
N GLY A 164 -17.88 -3.87 7.05
CA GLY A 164 -19.01 -4.30 6.22
C GLY A 164 -19.14 -3.57 4.88
N LEU A 165 -18.27 -2.61 4.58
CA LEU A 165 -18.22 -1.94 3.27
C LEU A 165 -17.59 -2.85 2.21
N GLY A 166 -18.21 -2.92 1.03
CA GLY A 166 -17.69 -3.64 -0.13
C GLY A 166 -17.05 -2.73 -1.19
N TYR A 167 -16.84 -3.27 -2.38
CA TYR A 167 -16.40 -2.55 -3.58
C TYR A 167 -17.48 -2.53 -4.67
N ALA A 168 -17.39 -1.55 -5.57
CA ALA A 168 -18.30 -1.42 -6.71
C ALA A 168 -17.98 -2.40 -7.87
N GLN A 169 -16.73 -2.86 -8.01
CA GLN A 169 -16.27 -3.64 -9.16
C GLN A 169 -15.63 -4.99 -8.82
N ILE A 170 -15.35 -5.24 -7.54
CA ILE A 170 -14.73 -6.48 -7.07
C ILE A 170 -15.43 -6.95 -5.79
N GLY A 171 -15.23 -8.20 -5.41
CA GLY A 171 -15.85 -8.77 -4.21
C GLY A 171 -17.25 -9.30 -4.46
N SER A 172 -18.22 -8.95 -3.63
CA SER A 172 -19.55 -9.53 -3.68
C SER A 172 -20.42 -8.93 -4.79
N LYS A 173 -21.30 -9.76 -5.38
CA LYS A 173 -22.27 -9.35 -6.39
C LYS A 173 -23.23 -8.29 -5.85
N GLU A 174 -23.64 -8.42 -4.59
CA GLU A 174 -24.53 -7.48 -3.91
C GLU A 174 -23.92 -6.07 -3.87
N ALA A 175 -22.68 -5.97 -3.38
CA ALA A 175 -21.98 -4.69 -3.33
C ALA A 175 -21.79 -4.11 -4.73
N ASN A 176 -21.38 -4.94 -5.71
CA ASN A 176 -21.20 -4.50 -7.09
C ASN A 176 -22.49 -3.90 -7.67
N ALA A 177 -23.63 -4.58 -7.51
CA ALA A 177 -24.91 -4.14 -8.04
C ALA A 177 -25.42 -2.87 -7.34
N ILE A 178 -25.40 -2.84 -6.01
CA ILE A 178 -25.90 -1.72 -5.21
C ILE A 178 -25.06 -0.47 -5.44
N TYR A 179 -23.73 -0.61 -5.45
CA TYR A 179 -22.81 0.52 -5.62
C TYR A 179 -22.82 1.06 -7.06
N ALA A 180 -22.99 0.17 -8.06
CA ALA A 180 -23.15 0.60 -9.44
C ALA A 180 -24.42 1.45 -9.63
N LYS A 181 -25.59 1.05 -9.05
CA LYS A 181 -26.82 1.85 -9.05
C LYS A 181 -26.66 3.22 -8.37
N ALA A 182 -25.83 3.30 -7.34
CA ALA A 182 -25.51 4.55 -6.62
C ALA A 182 -24.39 5.38 -7.28
N ASN A 183 -23.92 4.98 -8.44
CA ASN A 183 -22.82 5.64 -9.16
C ASN A 183 -21.54 5.74 -8.33
N LEU A 184 -21.22 4.70 -7.56
CA LEU A 184 -19.95 4.59 -6.83
C LEU A 184 -18.93 3.80 -7.66
N THR A 185 -17.66 4.19 -7.52
CA THR A 185 -16.54 3.55 -8.25
C THR A 185 -15.51 3.00 -7.27
N ALA A 186 -14.53 2.24 -7.79
CA ALA A 186 -13.38 1.76 -7.02
C ALA A 186 -12.33 2.84 -6.74
N GLY A 187 -12.62 4.12 -7.01
CA GLY A 187 -11.75 5.25 -6.71
C GLY A 187 -10.60 5.50 -7.70
N ILE A 188 -10.48 4.71 -8.78
CA ILE A 188 -9.44 4.92 -9.81
C ILE A 188 -10.03 5.73 -10.96
N GLY A 189 -9.37 6.82 -11.36
CA GLY A 189 -9.73 7.62 -12.54
C GLY A 189 -11.13 8.24 -12.46
N VAL A 190 -11.57 8.62 -11.28
CA VAL A 190 -12.87 9.29 -11.08
C VAL A 190 -12.77 10.72 -11.57
N VAL A 191 -13.65 11.10 -12.49
CA VAL A 191 -13.78 12.46 -13.05
C VAL A 191 -15.20 12.97 -12.79
N GLY A 192 -15.32 14.26 -12.44
CA GLY A 192 -16.60 14.92 -12.23
C GLY A 192 -17.32 14.54 -10.92
N ASP A 193 -16.58 14.00 -9.95
CA ASP A 193 -17.05 13.71 -8.60
C ASP A 193 -15.96 14.11 -7.59
N ASP A 194 -16.32 14.22 -6.32
CA ASP A 194 -15.39 14.45 -5.21
C ASP A 194 -15.55 13.38 -4.13
N LEU A 195 -14.51 13.26 -3.32
CA LEU A 195 -14.44 12.19 -2.33
C LEU A 195 -15.55 12.30 -1.28
N LEU A 196 -15.85 13.50 -0.80
CA LEU A 196 -16.90 13.74 0.20
C LEU A 196 -18.30 13.39 -0.33
N SER A 197 -18.61 13.84 -1.56
CA SER A 197 -19.90 13.55 -2.20
C SER A 197 -20.09 12.05 -2.42
N ALA A 198 -19.06 11.35 -2.88
CA ALA A 198 -19.08 9.90 -3.06
C ALA A 198 -19.26 9.17 -1.71
N MET A 199 -18.54 9.56 -0.66
CA MET A 199 -18.65 8.93 0.66
C MET A 199 -20.00 9.21 1.33
N ASN A 200 -20.59 10.39 1.12
CA ASN A 200 -21.94 10.68 1.57
C ASN A 200 -23.01 9.81 0.85
N ARG A 201 -22.81 9.46 -0.43
CA ARG A 201 -23.67 8.48 -1.12
C ARG A 201 -23.47 7.09 -0.55
N LEU A 202 -22.20 6.68 -0.33
CA LEU A 202 -21.87 5.38 0.28
C LEU A 202 -22.50 5.23 1.68
N GLY A 203 -22.49 6.29 2.49
CA GLY A 203 -23.11 6.30 3.82
C GLY A 203 -24.62 6.07 3.86
N LYS A 204 -25.31 6.19 2.73
CA LYS A 204 -26.76 5.91 2.59
C LYS A 204 -27.05 4.47 2.15
N LEU A 205 -26.04 3.68 1.85
CA LEU A 205 -26.18 2.31 1.34
C LEU A 205 -25.98 1.29 2.46
N PRO A 206 -26.56 0.08 2.32
CA PRO A 206 -26.41 -0.95 3.32
C PRO A 206 -24.98 -1.52 3.34
N LEU A 207 -24.58 -1.97 4.50
CA LEU A 207 -23.37 -2.77 4.71
C LEU A 207 -23.63 -4.22 4.24
N MET A 208 -22.58 -4.91 3.83
CA MET A 208 -22.66 -6.31 3.38
C MET A 208 -22.71 -7.31 4.54
N HIS A 209 -22.37 -6.89 5.75
CA HIS A 209 -22.45 -7.66 6.99
C HIS A 209 -22.36 -6.71 8.19
N GLN A 210 -22.61 -7.23 9.38
CA GLN A 210 -22.49 -6.46 10.63
C GLN A 210 -21.06 -5.96 10.83
N PRO A 211 -20.85 -4.71 11.31
CA PRO A 211 -19.55 -4.20 11.65
C PRO A 211 -18.80 -5.13 12.60
N GLY A 212 -17.56 -5.49 12.30
CA GLY A 212 -16.72 -6.39 13.09
C GLY A 212 -16.95 -7.88 12.86
N GLU A 213 -17.93 -8.29 12.06
CA GLU A 213 -18.30 -9.72 11.90
C GLU A 213 -17.29 -10.51 11.05
N ARG A 214 -16.79 -9.91 9.98
CA ARG A 214 -15.82 -10.54 9.08
C ARG A 214 -14.97 -9.52 8.33
N TRP A 215 -13.89 -10.01 7.75
CA TRP A 215 -13.05 -9.23 6.86
C TRP A 215 -13.67 -9.13 5.46
N THR A 216 -13.84 -7.92 4.96
CA THR A 216 -14.37 -7.67 3.61
C THR A 216 -13.62 -6.52 2.96
N TYR A 217 -12.90 -6.81 1.88
CA TYR A 217 -12.20 -5.79 1.13
C TYR A 217 -13.18 -4.80 0.48
N GLY A 218 -12.98 -3.50 0.70
CA GLY A 218 -13.96 -2.50 0.28
C GLY A 218 -13.41 -1.08 0.21
N LEU A 219 -14.30 -0.10 -0.01
CA LEU A 219 -14.02 1.33 -0.10
C LEU A 219 -13.60 1.97 1.24
N ASN A 220 -13.22 1.14 2.21
CA ASN A 220 -12.80 1.58 3.53
C ASN A 220 -11.73 2.68 3.49
N SER A 221 -10.72 2.52 2.62
CA SER A 221 -9.60 3.46 2.56
C SER A 221 -9.95 4.75 1.82
N ASP A 222 -10.92 4.74 0.92
CA ASP A 222 -11.49 5.99 0.36
C ASP A 222 -12.24 6.76 1.45
N LEU A 223 -13.00 6.04 2.29
CA LEU A 223 -13.66 6.64 3.44
C LEU A 223 -12.66 7.17 4.49
N LEU A 224 -11.55 6.45 4.74
CA LEU A 224 -10.45 6.96 5.57
C LEU A 224 -9.82 8.22 4.95
N GLY A 225 -9.62 8.26 3.64
CA GLY A 225 -9.16 9.45 2.93
C GLY A 225 -10.09 10.65 3.13
N CYS A 226 -11.40 10.43 3.01
CA CYS A 226 -12.42 11.44 3.30
C CYS A 226 -12.35 11.91 4.75
N LEU A 227 -12.16 11.00 5.71
CA LEU A 227 -11.97 11.37 7.13
C LEU A 227 -10.71 12.23 7.33
N VAL A 228 -9.61 11.92 6.63
CA VAL A 228 -8.40 12.79 6.66
C VAL A 228 -8.75 14.20 6.19
N GLU A 229 -9.48 14.36 5.08
CA GLU A 229 -9.89 15.68 4.59
C GLU A 229 -10.79 16.42 5.58
N GLN A 230 -11.82 15.76 6.11
CA GLN A 230 -12.79 16.37 7.04
C GLN A 230 -12.15 16.79 8.38
N ILE A 231 -11.22 15.98 8.89
CA ILE A 231 -10.60 16.25 10.21
C ILE A 231 -9.45 17.26 10.08
N SER A 232 -8.70 17.23 8.99
CA SER A 232 -7.55 18.12 8.78
C SER A 232 -7.91 19.46 8.15
N GLY A 233 -9.03 19.55 7.43
CA GLY A 233 -9.41 20.70 6.61
C GLY A 233 -8.55 20.89 5.36
N LYS A 234 -7.78 19.86 4.95
CA LYS A 234 -6.92 19.86 3.77
C LYS A 234 -7.38 18.78 2.80
N THR A 235 -7.10 18.96 1.49
CA THR A 235 -7.27 17.87 0.55
C THR A 235 -6.32 16.72 0.90
N LEU A 236 -6.68 15.48 0.53
CA LEU A 236 -5.86 14.32 0.83
C LEU A 236 -4.46 14.43 0.19
N ASP A 237 -4.38 14.98 -1.01
CA ASP A 237 -3.11 15.27 -1.71
C ASP A 237 -2.22 16.21 -0.90
N GLN A 238 -2.77 17.34 -0.42
CA GLN A 238 -2.05 18.30 0.42
C GLN A 238 -1.59 17.67 1.73
N PHE A 239 -2.46 16.91 2.39
CA PHE A 239 -2.13 16.25 3.64
C PHE A 239 -1.00 15.23 3.48
N PHE A 240 -1.07 14.37 2.47
CA PHE A 240 -0.01 13.40 2.20
C PHE A 240 1.31 14.08 1.87
N LYS A 241 1.28 15.12 1.04
CA LYS A 241 2.46 15.90 0.68
C LYS A 241 3.14 16.46 1.91
N GLU A 242 2.42 17.20 2.76
CA GLU A 242 3.00 17.90 3.91
C GLU A 242 3.44 16.96 5.04
N LYS A 243 2.63 15.92 5.33
CA LYS A 243 2.84 15.07 6.50
C LYS A 243 3.68 13.83 6.23
N ILE A 244 3.77 13.39 4.97
CA ILE A 244 4.42 12.14 4.62
C ILE A 244 5.49 12.34 3.54
N PHE A 245 5.12 12.89 2.37
CA PHE A 245 6.02 12.89 1.22
C PHE A 245 7.20 13.85 1.38
N GLU A 246 6.95 15.10 1.74
CA GLU A 246 8.02 16.09 1.96
C GLU A 246 8.98 15.70 3.08
N PRO A 247 8.51 15.27 4.28
CA PRO A 247 9.40 14.79 5.34
C PRO A 247 10.29 13.62 4.93
N LEU A 248 9.77 12.72 4.08
CA LEU A 248 10.47 11.53 3.61
C LEU A 248 11.32 11.77 2.35
N GLY A 249 11.12 12.88 1.65
CA GLY A 249 11.75 13.16 0.36
C GLY A 249 11.17 12.34 -0.81
N MET A 250 9.91 11.91 -0.71
CA MET A 250 9.18 11.17 -1.75
C MET A 250 8.70 12.12 -2.86
N ASN A 251 9.60 12.52 -3.73
CA ASN A 251 9.35 13.57 -4.71
C ASN A 251 8.58 13.09 -5.96
N ASP A 252 8.47 11.79 -6.17
CA ASP A 252 7.87 11.16 -7.36
C ASP A 252 6.59 10.38 -7.03
N THR A 253 5.96 10.69 -5.87
CA THR A 253 4.70 10.10 -5.44
C THR A 253 3.59 11.14 -5.52
N HIS A 254 2.54 10.85 -6.35
CA HIS A 254 1.50 11.83 -6.68
C HIS A 254 0.15 11.16 -6.93
N PHE A 255 -0.94 11.86 -6.65
CA PHE A 255 -2.26 11.53 -7.21
C PHE A 255 -2.32 11.92 -8.70
N HIS A 256 -1.85 13.13 -9.03
CA HIS A 256 -1.75 13.64 -10.40
C HIS A 256 -0.32 14.02 -10.70
N LEU A 257 0.23 13.44 -11.76
CA LEU A 257 1.62 13.67 -12.12
C LEU A 257 1.81 15.06 -12.73
N PRO A 258 2.82 15.81 -12.30
CA PRO A 258 3.24 17.00 -13.02
C PRO A 258 3.61 16.67 -14.46
N ALA A 259 3.27 17.58 -15.42
CA ALA A 259 3.53 17.38 -16.85
C ALA A 259 4.99 17.00 -17.16
N ALA A 260 5.95 17.57 -16.45
CA ALA A 260 7.38 17.26 -16.59
C ALA A 260 7.74 15.78 -16.26
N LYS A 261 6.86 15.07 -15.57
CA LYS A 261 7.04 13.64 -15.18
C LYS A 261 6.22 12.68 -16.05
N ALA A 262 5.37 13.18 -16.94
CA ALA A 262 4.43 12.38 -17.74
C ALA A 262 5.12 11.26 -18.54
N THR A 263 6.30 11.53 -19.12
CA THR A 263 7.06 10.59 -19.92
C THR A 263 7.64 9.42 -19.11
N ARG A 264 7.66 9.54 -17.79
CA ARG A 264 8.14 8.50 -16.87
C ARG A 264 7.02 7.54 -16.44
N LEU A 265 5.74 7.85 -16.73
CA LEU A 265 4.62 6.98 -16.40
C LEU A 265 4.66 5.73 -17.26
N VAL A 266 4.87 4.57 -16.62
CA VAL A 266 4.92 3.27 -17.28
C VAL A 266 3.59 2.98 -17.96
N LYS A 267 3.63 2.50 -19.21
CA LYS A 267 2.42 2.13 -19.94
C LYS A 267 1.80 0.88 -19.33
N LEU A 268 0.47 0.91 -19.21
CA LEU A 268 -0.29 -0.19 -18.64
C LEU A 268 -0.60 -1.20 -19.71
N TYR A 269 -0.35 -2.49 -19.42
CA TYR A 269 -0.66 -3.61 -20.27
C TYR A 269 -1.71 -4.51 -19.64
N ARG A 270 -2.43 -5.27 -20.46
CA ARG A 270 -3.34 -6.33 -20.03
C ARG A 270 -2.95 -7.66 -20.67
N GLU A 271 -3.11 -8.75 -19.94
CA GLU A 271 -2.97 -10.09 -20.49
C GLU A 271 -4.30 -10.50 -21.12
N LEU A 272 -4.25 -10.87 -22.40
CA LEU A 272 -5.38 -11.43 -23.17
C LEU A 272 -5.47 -12.94 -22.99
N PRO A 273 -6.61 -13.56 -23.31
CA PRO A 273 -6.69 -15.01 -23.46
C PRO A 273 -5.58 -15.54 -24.38
N GLY A 274 -4.87 -16.58 -23.92
CA GLY A 274 -3.68 -17.10 -24.60
C GLY A 274 -2.36 -16.45 -24.18
N GLY A 275 -2.39 -15.49 -23.22
CA GLY A 275 -1.19 -14.96 -22.56
C GLY A 275 -0.47 -13.82 -23.31
N LYS A 276 -1.02 -13.36 -24.44
CA LYS A 276 -0.46 -12.21 -25.16
C LYS A 276 -0.70 -10.93 -24.39
N LEU A 277 0.31 -10.06 -24.31
CA LEU A 277 0.17 -8.72 -23.75
C LEU A 277 -0.31 -7.72 -24.81
N GLU A 278 -1.23 -6.86 -24.39
CA GLU A 278 -1.74 -5.74 -25.17
C GLU A 278 -1.70 -4.48 -24.32
N LYS A 279 -1.31 -3.35 -24.93
CA LYS A 279 -1.38 -2.05 -24.27
C LYS A 279 -2.82 -1.68 -23.94
N SER A 280 -3.08 -1.33 -22.68
CA SER A 280 -4.43 -0.96 -22.25
C SER A 280 -4.87 0.36 -22.89
N SER A 281 -6.06 0.37 -23.49
CA SER A 281 -6.64 1.51 -24.22
C SER A 281 -7.95 2.02 -23.63
N GLY A 282 -8.13 1.95 -22.31
CA GLY A 282 -9.33 2.48 -21.66
C GLY A 282 -10.46 1.47 -21.49
N ASN A 283 -10.58 0.69 -20.66
CA ASN A 283 -11.59 -0.14 -20.04
C ASN A 283 -10.91 -0.98 -18.93
N MET A 284 -10.54 -0.30 -17.84
CA MET A 284 -9.65 -0.89 -16.85
C MET A 284 -10.40 -1.69 -15.79
N LEU A 285 -11.65 -1.38 -15.52
CA LEU A 285 -12.43 -1.98 -14.44
C LEU A 285 -13.88 -2.25 -14.90
N ASN A 286 -14.21 -3.51 -15.14
CA ASN A 286 -15.58 -4.04 -15.24
C ASN A 286 -16.62 -3.10 -15.88
N GLY A 287 -16.37 -2.66 -17.13
CA GLY A 287 -17.35 -1.91 -17.92
C GLY A 287 -17.35 -0.39 -17.76
N ARG A 288 -16.52 0.19 -16.90
CA ARG A 288 -16.33 1.65 -16.86
C ARG A 288 -15.10 2.06 -17.64
N THR A 289 -15.27 3.03 -18.53
CA THR A 289 -14.17 3.63 -19.29
C THR A 289 -13.35 4.51 -18.35
N ILE A 290 -12.23 3.96 -17.86
CA ILE A 290 -11.20 4.70 -17.14
C ILE A 290 -9.97 4.68 -18.03
N THR A 291 -9.42 5.85 -18.35
CA THR A 291 -8.23 5.87 -19.20
C THR A 291 -7.01 5.37 -18.43
N PRO A 292 -6.08 4.64 -19.06
CA PRO A 292 -4.81 4.28 -18.43
C PRO A 292 -4.03 5.52 -18.00
N ASP A 293 -4.25 6.64 -18.62
CA ASP A 293 -3.53 7.90 -18.37
C ASP A 293 -4.18 8.77 -17.28
N TYR A 294 -5.12 8.23 -16.48
CA TYR A 294 -5.76 8.94 -15.37
C TYR A 294 -4.79 9.68 -14.42
N PRO A 295 -3.54 9.23 -14.17
CA PRO A 295 -2.63 9.99 -13.35
C PRO A 295 -2.15 11.31 -14.00
N LEU A 296 -2.39 11.48 -15.30
CA LEU A 296 -2.07 12.70 -16.07
C LEU A 296 -3.30 13.64 -16.18
N GLU A 297 -4.48 13.14 -15.79
CA GLU A 297 -5.73 13.87 -15.84
C GLU A 297 -6.00 14.54 -14.49
N GLY A 298 -6.45 15.78 -14.49
CA GLY A 298 -6.83 16.48 -13.27
C GLY A 298 -8.14 15.91 -12.71
N SER A 299 -8.19 15.62 -11.41
CA SER A 299 -9.38 15.22 -10.69
C SER A 299 -9.33 15.74 -9.26
N THR A 300 -10.48 15.99 -8.67
CA THR A 300 -10.62 16.35 -7.25
C THR A 300 -10.93 15.15 -6.37
N TYR A 301 -11.08 13.96 -6.95
CA TYR A 301 -11.28 12.73 -6.23
C TYR A 301 -9.92 12.09 -5.89
N TYR A 302 -9.38 12.43 -4.74
CA TYR A 302 -8.12 11.86 -4.26
C TYR A 302 -8.38 10.52 -3.56
N SER A 303 -8.42 9.43 -4.34
CA SER A 303 -8.74 8.11 -3.78
C SER A 303 -7.70 7.65 -2.75
N GLY A 304 -8.09 7.58 -1.49
CA GLY A 304 -7.28 6.99 -0.42
C GLY A 304 -7.08 5.47 -0.57
N GLY A 305 -7.91 4.83 -1.40
CA GLY A 305 -7.84 3.40 -1.68
C GLY A 305 -6.97 3.01 -2.86
N ALA A 306 -6.72 3.91 -3.85
CA ALA A 306 -6.07 3.49 -5.09
C ALA A 306 -5.47 4.60 -5.97
N GLY A 307 -5.49 5.86 -5.53
CA GLY A 307 -5.25 7.01 -6.41
C GLY A 307 -3.80 7.31 -6.74
N LEU A 308 -2.82 6.83 -5.96
CA LEU A 308 -1.43 7.23 -6.09
C LEU A 308 -0.69 6.52 -7.22
N SER A 309 0.29 7.25 -7.76
CA SER A 309 1.39 6.73 -8.57
C SER A 309 2.70 7.06 -7.88
N SER A 310 3.72 6.18 -7.99
CA SER A 310 4.99 6.32 -7.29
C SER A 310 6.12 5.61 -8.04
N THR A 311 7.36 5.96 -7.73
CA THR A 311 8.52 5.13 -8.07
C THR A 311 8.71 4.02 -7.04
N ILE A 312 9.42 2.97 -7.41
CA ILE A 312 9.77 1.90 -6.47
C ILE A 312 10.68 2.40 -5.34
N GLU A 313 11.53 3.40 -5.61
CA GLU A 313 12.44 4.00 -4.63
C GLU A 313 11.68 4.83 -3.59
N ASP A 314 10.79 5.74 -4.00
CA ASP A 314 9.95 6.50 -3.08
C ASP A 314 9.15 5.57 -2.16
N TYR A 315 8.56 4.51 -2.74
CA TYR A 315 7.78 3.57 -1.96
C TYR A 315 8.66 2.72 -1.01
N ALA A 316 9.90 2.39 -1.41
CA ALA A 316 10.87 1.74 -0.53
C ALA A 316 11.28 2.66 0.65
N ILE A 317 11.40 3.97 0.43
CA ILE A 317 11.64 4.97 1.48
C ILE A 317 10.49 4.96 2.50
N PHE A 318 9.24 4.97 2.02
CA PHE A 318 8.06 4.88 2.87
C PHE A 318 8.05 3.59 3.73
N LEU A 319 8.35 2.46 3.12
CA LEU A 319 8.42 1.18 3.83
C LEU A 319 9.60 1.12 4.82
N GLN A 320 10.74 1.70 4.47
CA GLN A 320 11.89 1.79 5.37
C GLN A 320 11.58 2.68 6.58
N MET A 321 10.81 3.75 6.41
CA MET A 321 10.31 4.57 7.52
C MET A 321 9.50 3.72 8.50
N LEU A 322 8.59 2.87 8.02
CA LEU A 322 7.82 1.96 8.86
C LEU A 322 8.73 0.94 9.55
N LEU A 323 9.64 0.31 8.81
CA LEU A 323 10.61 -0.66 9.37
C LEU A 323 11.49 -0.05 10.46
N ASN A 324 11.79 1.24 10.37
CA ASN A 324 12.56 1.99 11.37
C ASN A 324 11.69 2.52 12.54
N GLY A 325 10.46 2.06 12.71
CA GLY A 325 9.57 2.53 13.77
C GLY A 325 9.12 3.99 13.60
N GLY A 326 8.80 4.38 12.37
CA GLY A 326 8.20 5.67 12.03
C GLY A 326 9.18 6.81 11.74
N ILE A 327 10.46 6.51 11.55
CA ILE A 327 11.49 7.52 11.30
C ILE A 327 12.32 7.18 10.06
N TYR A 328 12.67 8.19 9.25
CA TYR A 328 13.57 8.07 8.11
C TYR A 328 14.43 9.32 7.98
N ASN A 329 15.73 9.15 7.79
CA ASN A 329 16.70 10.25 7.62
C ASN A 329 16.52 11.40 8.64
N GLY A 330 16.32 11.07 9.93
CA GLY A 330 16.11 12.02 11.02
C GLY A 330 14.70 12.65 11.08
N LYS A 331 13.84 12.39 10.13
CA LYS A 331 12.45 12.87 10.11
C LYS A 331 11.49 11.82 10.64
N ARG A 332 10.71 12.17 11.65
CA ARG A 332 9.70 11.31 12.26
C ARG A 332 8.33 11.61 11.65
N VAL A 333 7.69 10.57 11.13
CA VAL A 333 6.31 10.62 10.64
C VAL A 333 5.36 10.04 11.69
N LEU A 334 5.76 8.93 12.34
CA LEU A 334 5.00 8.28 13.41
C LEU A 334 5.89 7.91 14.59
N GLY A 335 5.30 7.73 15.74
CA GLY A 335 5.93 7.12 16.90
C GLY A 335 6.11 5.61 16.71
N ARG A 336 7.15 5.04 17.33
CA ARG A 336 7.45 3.60 17.25
C ARG A 336 6.24 2.74 17.68
N ASN A 337 5.65 3.04 18.82
CA ASN A 337 4.51 2.26 19.35
C ASN A 337 3.27 2.33 18.43
N THR A 338 3.10 3.42 17.70
CA THR A 338 2.04 3.55 16.68
C THR A 338 2.30 2.63 15.51
N VAL A 339 3.54 2.56 15.02
CA VAL A 339 3.91 1.60 13.96
C VAL A 339 3.74 0.17 14.46
N ASP A 340 4.21 -0.16 15.67
CA ASP A 340 4.03 -1.50 16.27
C ASP A 340 2.55 -1.89 16.34
N MET A 341 1.67 -0.95 16.71
CA MET A 341 0.22 -1.17 16.72
C MET A 341 -0.32 -1.42 15.30
N MET A 342 0.20 -0.74 14.27
CA MET A 342 -0.24 -0.92 12.88
C MET A 342 0.09 -2.31 12.34
N ILE A 343 1.22 -2.89 12.74
CA ILE A 343 1.69 -4.20 12.28
C ILE A 343 1.39 -5.34 13.24
N THR A 344 0.48 -5.12 14.20
CA THR A 344 -0.04 -6.14 15.11
C THR A 344 -1.40 -6.63 14.61
N ASN A 345 -1.78 -7.90 14.89
CA ASN A 345 -3.09 -8.44 14.56
C ASN A 345 -4.22 -7.61 15.20
N GLN A 346 -5.04 -6.98 14.38
CA GLN A 346 -6.16 -6.12 14.79
C GLN A 346 -7.54 -6.74 14.50
N ILE A 347 -7.58 -7.93 13.89
CA ILE A 347 -8.83 -8.64 13.56
C ILE A 347 -9.09 -9.86 14.47
N GLY A 348 -8.23 -10.09 15.47
CA GLY A 348 -8.36 -11.21 16.39
C GLY A 348 -8.41 -12.54 15.67
N GLU A 349 -9.42 -13.36 15.99
CA GLU A 349 -9.58 -14.70 15.40
C GLU A 349 -10.37 -14.72 14.07
N LEU A 350 -10.78 -13.55 13.56
CA LEU A 350 -11.47 -13.51 12.27
C LEU A 350 -10.62 -14.16 11.18
N PRO A 351 -11.23 -14.99 10.31
CA PRO A 351 -10.55 -15.62 9.19
C PRO A 351 -10.04 -14.57 8.19
N TYR A 352 -8.78 -14.73 7.76
CA TYR A 352 -8.18 -13.92 6.71
C TYR A 352 -7.09 -14.73 5.99
N GLY A 353 -7.12 -14.70 4.65
CA GLY A 353 -6.13 -15.39 3.82
C GLY A 353 -5.94 -16.86 4.22
N ASN A 354 -4.71 -17.33 4.12
CA ASN A 354 -4.31 -18.69 4.51
C ASN A 354 -3.79 -18.74 5.96
N GLN A 355 -4.60 -18.29 6.92
CA GLN A 355 -4.26 -18.14 8.34
C GLN A 355 -3.33 -16.92 8.62
N ASP A 356 -3.12 -16.04 7.65
CA ASP A 356 -2.59 -14.72 7.90
C ASP A 356 -3.53 -13.91 8.79
N LYS A 357 -3.08 -12.77 9.25
CA LYS A 357 -3.89 -11.79 9.98
C LYS A 357 -3.77 -10.42 9.33
N PHE A 358 -4.54 -9.46 9.84
CA PHE A 358 -4.56 -8.11 9.31
C PHE A 358 -4.33 -7.08 10.42
N GLY A 359 -3.45 -6.13 10.15
CA GLY A 359 -3.17 -4.99 11.01
C GLY A 359 -3.97 -3.76 10.59
N LEU A 360 -3.49 -2.57 10.92
CA LEU A 360 -4.09 -1.32 10.46
C LEU A 360 -3.59 -0.95 9.06
N GLY A 361 -4.14 -1.66 8.05
CA GLY A 361 -3.82 -1.44 6.63
C GLY A 361 -2.80 -2.41 6.01
N PHE A 362 -2.40 -3.47 6.73
CA PHE A 362 -1.40 -4.45 6.27
C PHE A 362 -1.86 -5.88 6.50
N SER A 363 -1.59 -6.76 5.53
CA SER A 363 -1.61 -8.21 5.72
C SER A 363 -0.37 -8.62 6.51
N LEU A 364 -0.53 -9.57 7.44
CA LEU A 364 0.50 -10.01 8.38
C LEU A 364 0.71 -11.52 8.27
N ILE A 365 1.96 -11.95 8.07
CA ILE A 365 2.33 -13.35 8.21
C ILE A 365 2.37 -13.69 9.70
N THR A 366 1.72 -14.81 10.06
CA THR A 366 1.63 -15.30 11.43
C THR A 366 2.40 -16.60 11.59
N ASP A 367 2.56 -17.07 12.84
CA ASP A 367 3.15 -18.38 13.14
C ASP A 367 2.37 -19.53 12.47
N LYS A 368 1.05 -19.37 12.32
CA LYS A 368 0.19 -20.37 11.68
C LYS A 368 0.33 -20.40 10.16
N SER A 369 0.73 -19.30 9.54
CA SER A 369 0.95 -19.19 8.09
C SER A 369 2.43 -19.31 7.70
N GLN A 370 3.35 -19.20 8.65
CA GLN A 370 4.78 -19.45 8.46
C GLN A 370 5.05 -20.85 7.92
N GLY A 371 6.09 -21.00 7.10
CA GLY A 371 6.45 -22.27 6.44
C GLY A 371 5.74 -22.51 5.10
N ARG A 372 4.72 -21.75 4.75
CA ARG A 372 4.13 -21.74 3.39
C ARG A 372 4.91 -20.87 2.41
N THR A 373 5.66 -19.93 2.96
CA THR A 373 6.52 -19.02 2.21
C THR A 373 7.84 -18.86 2.99
N PRO A 374 8.91 -18.41 2.35
CA PRO A 374 10.18 -18.20 3.07
C PRO A 374 10.15 -17.00 4.03
N ALA A 375 9.09 -16.18 4.02
CA ALA A 375 9.02 -14.98 4.84
C ALA A 375 8.78 -15.33 6.33
N ASN A 376 9.35 -14.52 7.22
CA ASN A 376 9.24 -14.69 8.66
C ASN A 376 7.88 -14.20 9.20
N THR A 377 7.47 -14.75 10.33
CA THR A 377 6.36 -14.23 11.14
C THR A 377 6.59 -12.73 11.43
N GLY A 378 5.52 -11.93 11.35
CA GLY A 378 5.59 -10.48 11.49
C GLY A 378 5.89 -9.73 10.19
N THR A 379 6.22 -10.44 9.10
CA THR A 379 6.30 -9.81 7.77
C THR A 379 4.95 -9.20 7.41
N PHE A 380 4.96 -7.93 7.03
CA PHE A 380 3.76 -7.23 6.56
C PHE A 380 3.87 -6.85 5.08
N ALA A 381 2.74 -6.89 4.39
CA ALA A 381 2.73 -6.79 2.94
C ALA A 381 1.41 -6.24 2.39
N TRP A 382 1.45 -5.77 1.16
CA TRP A 382 0.28 -5.56 0.30
C TRP A 382 0.70 -5.50 -1.17
N GLY A 383 -0.31 -5.36 -2.04
CA GLY A 383 -0.09 -5.23 -3.46
C GLY A 383 -1.02 -4.20 -4.10
N GLY A 384 -0.81 -3.94 -5.39
CA GLY A 384 -1.64 -3.07 -6.22
C GLY A 384 -2.27 -3.82 -7.38
N ALA A 385 -3.47 -3.38 -7.80
CA ALA A 385 -4.25 -3.98 -8.88
C ALA A 385 -3.50 -4.06 -10.22
N PHE A 386 -2.45 -3.26 -10.39
CA PHE A 386 -1.62 -3.25 -11.61
C PHE A 386 -0.31 -4.02 -11.45
N ALA A 387 -0.32 -5.05 -10.57
CA ALA A 387 0.78 -5.97 -10.34
C ALA A 387 2.02 -5.34 -9.69
N THR A 388 1.84 -4.34 -8.84
CA THR A 388 2.86 -3.88 -7.91
C THR A 388 2.76 -4.66 -6.59
N SER A 389 3.88 -4.98 -5.95
CA SER A 389 3.92 -5.74 -4.70
C SER A 389 5.06 -5.28 -3.81
N TYR A 390 4.84 -5.33 -2.49
CA TYR A 390 5.88 -5.07 -1.50
C TYR A 390 5.74 -5.98 -0.28
N TRP A 391 6.84 -6.16 0.40
CA TRP A 391 6.95 -6.86 1.68
C TRP A 391 7.98 -6.17 2.57
N VAL A 392 7.73 -6.16 3.85
CA VAL A 392 8.64 -5.71 4.89
C VAL A 392 8.79 -6.81 5.90
N ASP A 393 10.01 -7.30 6.09
CA ASP A 393 10.36 -8.33 7.06
C ASP A 393 11.15 -7.71 8.22
N PRO A 394 10.53 -7.48 9.39
CA PRO A 394 11.21 -6.90 10.53
C PRO A 394 12.35 -7.76 11.08
N ASN A 395 12.24 -9.09 10.99
CA ASN A 395 13.26 -10.01 11.50
C ASN A 395 14.54 -9.93 10.68
N GLU A 396 14.39 -9.85 9.35
CA GLU A 396 15.50 -9.66 8.42
C GLU A 396 15.91 -8.18 8.28
N LYS A 397 15.17 -7.24 8.89
CA LYS A 397 15.30 -5.79 8.67
C LYS A 397 15.33 -5.47 7.19
N MET A 398 14.42 -6.07 6.43
CA MET A 398 14.40 -6.08 4.98
C MET A 398 13.13 -5.47 4.42
N VAL A 399 13.31 -4.67 3.36
CA VAL A 399 12.25 -4.14 2.50
C VAL A 399 12.52 -4.65 1.09
N TYR A 400 11.52 -5.26 0.45
CA TYR A 400 11.67 -5.72 -0.92
C TYR A 400 10.39 -5.52 -1.73
N LEU A 401 10.56 -5.06 -2.97
CA LEU A 401 9.48 -4.64 -3.85
C LEU A 401 9.68 -5.18 -5.26
N PHE A 402 8.55 -5.44 -5.92
CA PHE A 402 8.52 -5.79 -7.33
C PHE A 402 7.37 -5.06 -8.03
N PHE A 403 7.68 -4.11 -8.90
CA PHE A 403 6.72 -3.26 -9.59
C PHE A 403 6.63 -3.62 -11.06
N ARG A 404 5.42 -3.88 -11.53
CA ARG A 404 5.03 -4.11 -12.92
C ARG A 404 3.80 -3.26 -13.23
N GLN A 405 3.39 -3.17 -14.48
CA GLN A 405 2.14 -2.51 -14.87
C GLN A 405 1.31 -3.43 -15.76
N LEU A 406 0.65 -4.40 -15.10
CA LEU A 406 -0.15 -5.46 -15.74
C LEU A 406 -1.53 -5.56 -15.13
N GLN A 407 -2.54 -5.76 -16.00
CA GLN A 407 -3.90 -6.13 -15.63
C GLN A 407 -4.19 -7.58 -16.04
N ASN A 408 -5.07 -8.24 -15.30
CA ASN A 408 -5.59 -9.58 -15.59
C ASN A 408 -4.50 -10.66 -15.75
N THR A 409 -3.33 -10.46 -15.15
CA THR A 409 -2.24 -11.43 -15.29
C THR A 409 -2.59 -12.78 -14.66
N THR A 410 -2.39 -13.84 -15.42
CA THR A 410 -2.48 -15.24 -14.96
C THR A 410 -1.18 -15.74 -14.36
N LYS A 411 -0.10 -14.95 -14.42
CA LYS A 411 1.25 -15.30 -13.98
C LYS A 411 1.51 -14.89 -12.52
N GLY A 412 0.58 -15.20 -11.62
CA GLY A 412 0.73 -14.92 -10.18
C GLY A 412 2.00 -15.55 -9.58
N GLU A 413 2.45 -16.68 -10.14
CA GLU A 413 3.67 -17.38 -9.71
C GLU A 413 4.95 -16.53 -9.76
N MET A 414 4.99 -15.46 -10.60
CA MET A 414 6.14 -14.54 -10.63
C MET A 414 6.39 -13.90 -9.26
N VAL A 415 5.32 -13.55 -8.55
CA VAL A 415 5.39 -12.93 -7.23
C VAL A 415 5.98 -13.89 -6.20
N GLU A 416 5.49 -15.12 -6.18
CA GLU A 416 5.97 -16.15 -5.26
C GLU A 416 7.41 -16.56 -5.56
N LYS A 417 7.76 -16.72 -6.85
CA LYS A 417 9.13 -17.00 -7.27
C LYS A 417 10.08 -15.85 -6.94
N PHE A 418 9.66 -14.60 -7.14
CA PHE A 418 10.45 -13.43 -6.74
C PHE A 418 10.76 -13.48 -5.24
N ARG A 419 9.75 -13.68 -4.41
CA ARG A 419 9.91 -13.78 -2.96
C ARG A 419 10.87 -14.92 -2.55
N ALA A 420 10.71 -16.10 -3.13
CA ALA A 420 11.61 -17.22 -2.85
C ALA A 420 13.06 -16.90 -3.22
N MET A 421 13.27 -16.25 -4.37
CA MET A 421 14.60 -15.86 -4.84
C MET A 421 15.26 -14.75 -3.99
N VAL A 422 14.46 -13.87 -3.38
CA VAL A 422 14.98 -12.88 -2.43
C VAL A 422 15.57 -13.59 -1.21
N TYR A 423 14.80 -14.45 -0.55
CA TYR A 423 15.25 -15.12 0.67
C TYR A 423 16.40 -16.11 0.43
N GLN A 424 16.40 -16.84 -0.69
CA GLN A 424 17.49 -17.78 -0.99
C GLN A 424 18.83 -17.05 -1.24
N ALA A 425 18.82 -15.76 -1.51
CA ALA A 425 20.02 -14.98 -1.74
C ALA A 425 20.64 -14.42 -0.44
N ILE A 426 19.94 -14.51 0.71
CA ILE A 426 20.50 -14.19 2.03
C ILE A 426 21.59 -15.21 2.35
N GLN A 427 22.72 -14.75 2.89
CA GLN A 427 23.92 -15.56 3.08
C GLN A 427 24.36 -15.69 4.53
N ASP A 428 23.95 -14.82 5.43
CA ASP A 428 24.26 -14.81 6.88
C ASP A 428 23.20 -15.52 7.74
#